data_7f3631bb86c92b3698f2149f480c0db0
#
_entry.id   7f3631bb86c92b3698f2149f480c0db0
#
_cell.length_a   1.000
_cell.length_b   1.000
_cell.length_c   1.000
_cell.angle_alpha   90.00
_cell.angle_beta   90.00
_cell.angle_gamma   90.00
#
_symmetry.space_group_name_H-M   'P 1'
#
loop_
_entity.id
_entity.type
_entity.pdbx_description
1 polymer ?
#
loop_
_entity_poly.entity_id
_entity_poly.type
_entity_poly.pdbx_seq_one_letter_code
_entity_poly.pdbx_strand_id
1 'polypeptide(L)'
;MPQDTTPDMGKKVMRRSYKTTGYRVQVWAGGNSRVDRQKAEKAGLTIKRNIPDVPVYVHFYSPRWICRIGNYRTYEEAHEVLREVKQLGYPEAVIVKGKITVQY
;
A
#
# COMPACT_ATOMS: atom_id res chain seq x y z
N MET A 1 4.38 -26.30 -12.66
CA MET A 1 4.25 -25.89 -12.68
C MET A 1 4.03 -25.38 -12.46
N PRO A 2 4.40 -25.43 -12.60
CA PRO A 2 4.28 -24.95 -12.49
C PRO A 2 4.00 -24.15 -12.50
N GLN A 3 4.12 -24.15 -12.68
CA GLN A 3 3.83 -23.55 -12.79
C GLN A 3 3.76 -22.78 -12.94
N ASP A 4 4.09 -22.89 -13.28
CA ASP A 4 4.05 -22.26 -13.65
C ASP A 4 4.27 -21.94 -14.07
N THR A 5 4.54 -22.15 -14.47
CA THR A 5 4.68 -21.89 -15.05
C THR A 5 4.77 -21.27 -15.56
N THR A 6 5.09 -21.26 -15.89
CA THR A 6 5.19 -20.63 -16.41
C THR A 6 5.29 -19.75 -16.68
N PRO A 7 5.57 -19.64 -17.14
CA PRO A 7 5.78 -18.74 -17.35
C PRO A 7 5.67 -17.70 -17.56
N ASP A 8 5.75 -17.56 -17.66
CA ASP A 8 5.72 -16.89 -17.63
C ASP A 8 5.84 -16.29 -17.56
N MET A 9 5.95 -16.31 -17.99
CA MET A 9 6.21 -16.04 -17.83
C MET A 9 6.62 -15.57 -17.76
N GLY A 10 6.85 -15.61 -18.03
CA GLY A 10 7.33 -15.42 -17.92
C GLY A 10 7.81 -14.76 -17.72
N LYS A 11 8.22 -14.98 -18.56
CA LYS A 11 8.59 -14.47 -18.15
C LYS A 11 8.66 -13.94 -17.08
N LYS A 12 9.08 -14.71 -17.42
CA LYS A 12 8.90 -14.02 -16.16
C LYS A 12 10.19 -13.72 -15.45
N VAL A 13 10.40 -12.49 -15.13
CA VAL A 13 11.61 -12.06 -14.46
C VAL A 13 11.51 -12.40 -12.97
N MET A 14 12.53 -13.07 -12.46
CA MET A 14 12.63 -13.35 -11.04
C MET A 14 13.08 -12.09 -10.31
N ARG A 15 12.21 -11.57 -9.47
CA ARG A 15 12.56 -10.43 -8.63
C ARG A 15 12.86 -10.91 -7.23
N ARG A 16 13.96 -10.47 -6.70
CA ARG A 16 14.29 -10.76 -5.32
C ARG A 16 13.68 -9.69 -4.43
N SER A 17 13.32 -10.10 -3.24
CA SER A 17 12.76 -9.17 -2.28
C SER A 17 13.21 -9.55 -0.89
N TYR A 18 13.21 -8.57 0.00
CA TYR A 18 13.47 -8.81 1.40
C TYR A 18 12.60 -7.89 2.24
N LYS A 19 12.42 -8.28 3.49
CA LYS A 19 11.67 -7.47 4.42
C LYS A 19 12.62 -6.69 5.31
N THR A 20 12.25 -5.45 5.57
CA THR A 20 13.03 -4.58 6.44
C THR A 20 12.09 -3.58 7.08
N THR A 21 12.59 -2.86 8.07
CA THR A 21 11.82 -1.79 8.66
C THR A 21 11.80 -0.60 7.73
N GLY A 22 10.64 -0.01 7.58
CA GLY A 22 10.49 1.18 6.74
C GLY A 22 9.18 1.85 7.04
N TYR A 23 8.59 2.48 6.02
CA TYR A 23 7.43 3.34 6.22
C TYR A 23 6.39 3.08 5.14
N ARG A 24 5.13 3.20 5.54
CA ARG A 24 4.00 3.23 4.63
C ARG A 24 3.16 4.45 4.95
N VAL A 25 2.34 4.86 4.00
CA VAL A 25 1.37 5.92 4.25
C VAL A 25 0.03 5.25 4.48
N GLN A 26 -0.56 5.49 5.63
CA GLN A 26 -1.90 5.01 5.95
C GLN A 26 -2.88 6.06 5.47
N VAL A 27 -3.58 5.74 4.39
CA VAL A 27 -4.46 6.66 3.70
C VAL A 27 -5.77 6.84 4.46
N TRP A 28 -6.30 5.72 4.96
CA TRP A 28 -7.61 5.73 5.59
C TRP A 28 -7.73 4.57 6.57
N ALA A 29 -8.42 4.81 7.66
CA ALA A 29 -8.71 3.79 8.64
C ALA A 29 -10.13 4.01 9.17
N GLY A 30 -10.92 2.95 9.16
CA GLY A 30 -12.31 3.03 9.61
C GLY A 30 -12.61 2.05 10.72
N GLY A 31 -13.86 1.61 10.78
CA GLY A 31 -14.28 0.59 11.74
C GLY A 31 -14.23 -0.79 11.11
N ASN A 32 -15.17 -1.64 11.55
CA ASN A 32 -15.17 -3.06 11.15
C ASN A 32 -16.35 -3.45 10.25
N SER A 33 -17.14 -2.48 9.79
CA SER A 33 -18.35 -2.77 9.02
C SER A 33 -18.02 -2.99 7.55
N ARG A 34 -19.02 -3.49 6.80
CA ARG A 34 -18.91 -3.62 5.36
C ARG A 34 -18.68 -2.26 4.69
N VAL A 35 -19.36 -1.23 5.20
CA VAL A 35 -19.19 0.12 4.67
C VAL A 35 -17.74 0.60 4.86
N ASP A 36 -17.16 0.27 6.01
CA ASP A 36 -15.77 0.62 6.28
C ASP A 36 -14.83 -0.06 5.30
N ARG A 37 -15.10 -1.33 4.99
CA ARG A 37 -14.33 -2.05 3.99
C ARG A 37 -14.42 -1.37 2.63
N GLN A 38 -15.64 -1.00 2.23
CA GLN A 38 -15.85 -0.35 0.95
C GLN A 38 -15.13 0.98 0.86
N LYS A 39 -15.11 1.73 1.96
CA LYS A 39 -14.39 3.00 2.02
C LYS A 39 -12.90 2.80 1.90
N ALA A 40 -12.37 1.76 2.54
CA ALA A 40 -10.94 1.45 2.45
C ALA A 40 -10.58 1.07 1.01
N GLU A 41 -11.41 0.27 0.36
CA GLU A 41 -11.18 -0.13 -1.04
C GLU A 41 -11.26 1.06 -1.98
N LYS A 42 -12.22 1.95 -1.74
CA LYS A 42 -12.35 3.16 -2.55
C LYS A 42 -11.14 4.06 -2.41
N ALA A 43 -10.63 4.19 -1.19
CA ALA A 43 -9.42 4.97 -0.96
C ALA A 43 -8.26 4.39 -1.77
N GLY A 44 -8.11 3.07 -1.76
CA GLY A 44 -7.07 2.40 -2.54
C GLY A 44 -7.18 2.66 -4.03
N LEU A 45 -8.39 2.64 -4.57
CA LEU A 45 -8.62 2.92 -5.99
C LEU A 45 -8.27 4.37 -6.34
N THR A 46 -8.62 5.30 -5.46
CA THR A 46 -8.28 6.70 -5.67
C THR A 46 -6.77 6.89 -5.73
N ILE A 47 -6.05 6.22 -4.84
CA ILE A 47 -4.58 6.29 -4.85
C ILE A 47 -4.02 5.71 -6.15
N LYS A 48 -4.51 4.55 -6.58
CA LYS A 48 -4.01 3.92 -7.80
C LYS A 48 -4.19 4.80 -9.03
N ARG A 49 -5.28 5.57 -9.08
CA ARG A 49 -5.55 6.45 -10.21
C ARG A 49 -4.62 7.66 -10.24
N ASN A 50 -4.19 8.11 -9.08
CA ASN A 50 -3.48 9.39 -8.96
C ASN A 50 -1.99 9.24 -8.69
N ILE A 51 -1.56 8.10 -8.15
CA ILE A 51 -0.15 7.83 -7.87
C ILE A 51 0.17 6.49 -8.52
N PRO A 52 0.64 6.50 -9.77
CA PRO A 52 0.88 5.25 -10.51
C PRO A 52 1.97 4.42 -9.85
N ASP A 53 1.84 3.10 -10.00
CA ASP A 53 2.85 2.12 -9.59
C ASP A 53 3.08 2.04 -8.10
N VAL A 54 2.18 2.61 -7.29
CA VAL A 54 2.29 2.48 -5.85
C VAL A 54 1.55 1.22 -5.40
N PRO A 55 2.17 0.37 -4.59
CA PRO A 55 1.45 -0.78 -4.04
C PRO A 55 0.40 -0.32 -3.03
N VAL A 56 -0.78 -0.92 -3.11
CA VAL A 56 -1.91 -0.58 -2.25
C VAL A 56 -2.29 -1.81 -1.45
N TYR A 57 -2.41 -1.65 -0.15
CA TYR A 57 -2.75 -2.71 0.79
C TYR A 57 -4.03 -2.36 1.53
N VAL A 58 -5.09 -3.10 1.25
CA VAL A 58 -6.36 -2.94 1.96
C VAL A 58 -6.56 -4.20 2.77
N HIS A 59 -6.52 -4.08 4.09
CA HIS A 59 -6.61 -5.21 4.98
C HIS A 59 -7.43 -4.88 6.21
N PHE A 60 -7.95 -5.94 6.83
CA PHE A 60 -8.57 -5.82 8.13
C PHE A 60 -7.50 -6.01 9.19
N TYR A 61 -7.10 -4.92 9.83
CA TYR A 61 -6.24 -4.96 10.99
C TYR A 61 -7.15 -4.77 12.20
N SER A 62 -7.52 -5.89 12.82
CA SER A 62 -8.52 -5.90 13.87
C SER A 62 -8.28 -4.77 14.88
N PRO A 63 -9.32 -3.98 15.18
CA PRO A 63 -10.72 -4.12 14.75
C PRO A 63 -11.10 -3.19 13.58
N ARG A 64 -10.18 -2.86 12.69
CA ARG A 64 -10.40 -1.79 11.71
C ARG A 64 -10.00 -2.20 10.30
N TRP A 65 -10.79 -1.73 9.32
CA TRP A 65 -10.40 -1.77 7.92
C TRP A 65 -9.46 -0.61 7.63
N ILE A 66 -8.32 -0.90 7.01
CA ILE A 66 -7.26 0.08 6.81
C ILE A 66 -6.73 -0.01 5.38
N CYS A 67 -6.47 1.15 4.78
CA CYS A 67 -5.80 1.26 3.49
C CYS A 67 -4.42 1.88 3.70
N ARG A 68 -3.37 1.14 3.37
CA ARG A 68 -1.98 1.63 3.43
C ARG A 68 -1.35 1.49 2.06
N ILE A 69 -0.38 2.34 1.78
CA ILE A 69 0.28 2.34 0.48
C ILE A 69 1.79 2.46 0.65
N GLY A 70 2.50 1.91 -0.34
CA GLY A 70 3.93 2.11 -0.50
C GLY A 70 4.80 1.21 0.34
N ASN A 71 6.07 1.21 0.01
CA ASN A 71 7.13 0.53 0.76
C ASN A 71 8.33 1.47 0.74
N TYR A 72 8.30 2.48 1.61
CA TYR A 72 9.29 3.54 1.61
C TYR A 72 10.39 3.25 2.61
N ARG A 73 11.62 3.40 2.17
CA ARG A 73 12.76 3.08 3.04
C ARG A 73 13.09 4.24 3.97
N THR A 74 12.73 5.46 3.59
CA THR A 74 13.01 6.62 4.42
C THR A 74 11.73 7.36 4.76
N TYR A 75 11.78 8.08 5.87
CA TYR A 75 10.67 8.92 6.28
C TYR A 75 10.40 10.01 5.23
N GLU A 76 11.46 10.54 4.65
CA GLU A 76 11.35 11.62 3.68
C GLU A 76 10.56 11.20 2.45
N GLU A 77 10.82 9.99 1.95
CA GLU A 77 10.08 9.46 0.82
C GLU A 77 8.60 9.33 1.16
N ALA A 78 8.31 8.78 2.33
CA ALA A 78 6.93 8.62 2.78
C ALA A 78 6.24 9.97 2.95
N HIS A 79 6.98 10.96 3.43
CA HIS A 79 6.43 12.29 3.67
C HIS A 79 6.01 12.97 2.38
N GLU A 80 6.80 12.80 1.32
CA GLU A 80 6.42 13.35 0.01
C GLU A 80 5.09 12.78 -0.46
N VAL A 81 4.93 11.47 -0.32
CA VAL A 81 3.69 10.82 -0.73
C VAL A 81 2.54 11.20 0.19
N LEU A 82 2.81 11.36 1.48
CA LEU A 82 1.78 11.80 2.43
C LEU A 82 1.18 13.13 2.00
N ARG A 83 2.02 14.05 1.55
CA ARG A 83 1.53 15.35 1.10
C ARG A 83 0.57 15.22 -0.08
N GLU A 84 0.92 14.37 -1.05
CA GLU A 84 0.05 14.11 -2.19
C GLU A 84 -1.27 13.48 -1.76
N VAL A 85 -1.20 12.52 -0.86
CA VAL A 85 -2.39 11.81 -0.37
C VAL A 85 -3.34 12.79 0.30
N LYS A 86 -2.81 13.68 1.12
CA LYS A 86 -3.65 14.69 1.78
C LYS A 86 -4.35 15.60 0.77
N GLN A 87 -3.65 15.97 -0.30
CA GLN A 87 -4.23 16.79 -1.35
C GLN A 87 -5.33 16.07 -2.11
N LEU A 88 -5.30 14.74 -2.12
CA LEU A 88 -6.33 13.95 -2.79
C LEU A 88 -7.60 13.81 -1.97
N GLY A 89 -7.65 14.39 -0.78
CA GLY A 89 -8.85 14.39 0.03
C GLY A 89 -8.79 13.50 1.26
N TYR A 90 -7.60 13.14 1.70
CA TYR A 90 -7.41 12.28 2.88
C TYR A 90 -6.58 13.02 3.93
N PRO A 91 -7.16 14.05 4.58
CA PRO A 91 -6.39 14.88 5.52
C PRO A 91 -5.94 14.13 6.77
N GLU A 92 -6.58 12.99 7.07
CA GLU A 92 -6.22 12.20 8.25
C GLU A 92 -5.13 11.17 7.97
N ALA A 93 -4.59 11.17 6.76
CA ALA A 93 -3.52 10.24 6.41
C ALA A 93 -2.29 10.47 7.29
N VAL A 94 -1.60 9.37 7.61
CA VAL A 94 -0.42 9.42 8.49
C VAL A 94 0.63 8.44 7.98
N ILE A 95 1.87 8.66 8.40
CA ILE A 95 2.96 7.73 8.13
C ILE A 95 3.00 6.70 9.24
N VAL A 96 3.11 5.42 8.86
CA VAL A 96 3.27 4.33 9.83
C VAL A 96 4.60 3.64 9.59
N LYS A 97 5.28 3.29 10.66
CA LYS A 97 6.56 2.59 10.61
C LYS A 97 6.31 1.11 10.85
N GLY A 98 7.00 0.26 10.10
CA GLY A 98 6.86 -1.18 10.28
C GLY A 98 7.60 -1.93 9.20
N LYS A 99 7.25 -3.20 9.04
CA LYS A 99 7.85 -4.03 8.00
C LYS A 99 7.39 -3.62 6.63
N ILE A 100 8.34 -3.48 5.74
CA ILE A 100 8.04 -3.22 4.31
C ILE A 100 8.75 -4.27 3.48
N THR A 101 8.35 -4.37 2.21
CA THR A 101 8.97 -5.27 1.25
C THR A 101 9.76 -4.44 0.25
N VAL A 102 11.05 -4.75 0.11
CA VAL A 102 11.93 -4.06 -0.84
C VAL A 102 12.32 -5.04 -1.91
N GLN A 103 12.22 -4.63 -3.17
CA GLN A 103 12.63 -5.45 -4.31
C GLN A 103 13.93 -4.91 -4.88
N TYR A 104 14.75 -5.83 -5.37
CA TYR A 104 16.02 -5.46 -5.96
C TYR A 104 16.42 -6.42 -7.08
#